data_576c24d386409be7e608ca0a92b7a613
#
_entry.id   576c24d386409be7e608ca0a92b7a613
#
_cell.length_a   1.000
_cell.length_b   1.000
_cell.length_c   1.000
_cell.angle_alpha   90.00
_cell.angle_beta   90.00
_cell.angle_gamma   90.00
#
_symmetry.space_group_name_H-M   'P 1'
#
loop_
_entity.id
_entity.type
_entity.pdbx_description
1 polymer ?
#
loop_
_entity_poly.entity_id
_entity_poly.type
_entity_poly.pdbx_seq_one_letter_code
_entity_poly.pdbx_strand_id
1 'polypeptide(L)'
;TDSNKRYECRQAMEKAISQHPWFGIEQEYTLLNLDNHPLGWPRGGYPGPQGPYYCGVGANKVYGRDIVEAHYKACLYAGITISGTNAEVMPSQWEFQVGPCEGIDMGDHLWMARFLLNQIAEEFGVIVSFDPKPIEGDWNGAGAHCNFSTEPMRIKGGLKHIEEARSEERRVG
;
A
#
# COMPACT_ATOMS: atom_id res chain seq x y z
N THR A 1 19.77 8.67 -12.70
CA THR A 1 18.94 9.49 -13.60
C THR A 1 17.87 10.19 -12.78
N ASP A 2 17.43 11.36 -13.18
CA ASP A 2 16.43 12.18 -12.47
C ASP A 2 15.08 11.46 -12.31
N SER A 3 14.83 10.45 -13.12
CA SER A 3 13.63 9.61 -13.08
C SER A 3 13.71 8.41 -12.12
N ASN A 4 14.88 8.07 -11.61
CA ASN A 4 15.07 6.94 -10.71
C ASN A 4 15.68 7.41 -9.39
N LYS A 5 14.84 7.55 -8.37
CA LYS A 5 15.22 8.04 -7.05
C LYS A 5 15.87 6.98 -6.14
N ARG A 6 15.97 5.72 -6.58
CA ARG A 6 16.57 4.65 -5.77
C ARG A 6 18.02 4.95 -5.37
N TYR A 7 18.81 5.53 -6.29
CA TYR A 7 20.20 5.89 -6.00
C TYR A 7 20.31 6.96 -4.92
N GLU A 8 19.51 8.02 -5.03
CA GLU A 8 19.48 9.10 -4.03
C GLU A 8 18.98 8.59 -2.67
N CYS A 9 17.94 7.76 -2.67
CA CYS A 9 17.43 7.11 -1.48
C CYS A 9 18.51 6.24 -0.82
N ARG A 10 19.25 5.44 -1.58
CA ARG A 10 20.36 4.63 -1.08
C ARG A 10 21.41 5.50 -0.38
N GLN A 11 21.83 6.59 -0.99
CA GLN A 11 22.81 7.51 -0.39
C GLN A 11 22.29 8.14 0.91
N ALA A 12 20.99 8.49 0.97
CA ALA A 12 20.38 9.01 2.18
C ALA A 12 20.36 7.93 3.29
N MET A 13 19.99 6.71 2.96
CA MET A 13 19.93 5.60 3.91
C MET A 13 21.31 5.20 4.43
N GLU A 14 22.34 5.21 3.57
CA GLU A 14 23.74 4.97 3.98
C GLU A 14 24.22 6.00 5.03
N LYS A 15 23.79 7.27 4.90
CA LYS A 15 24.07 8.31 5.90
C LYS A 15 23.30 8.12 7.22
N ALA A 16 22.12 7.56 7.15
CA ALA A 16 21.23 7.38 8.30
C ALA A 16 21.32 5.98 8.94
N ILE A 17 22.18 5.09 8.44
CA ILE A 17 22.21 3.67 8.83
C ILE A 17 22.37 3.46 10.33
N SER A 18 23.14 4.31 11.00
CA SER A 18 23.35 4.23 12.45
C SER A 18 22.10 4.54 13.29
N GLN A 19 21.06 5.07 12.67
CA GLN A 19 19.75 5.33 13.30
C GLN A 19 18.78 4.17 13.13
N HIS A 20 19.16 3.14 12.37
CA HIS A 20 18.29 2.00 12.03
C HIS A 20 16.89 2.44 11.56
N PRO A 21 16.80 3.19 10.43
CA PRO A 21 15.53 3.73 9.95
C PRO A 21 14.66 2.60 9.42
N TRP A 22 13.48 2.42 10.02
CA TRP A 22 12.45 1.48 9.57
C TRP A 22 11.32 2.22 8.88
N PHE A 23 10.81 1.58 7.83
CA PHE A 23 9.67 2.06 7.06
C PHE A 23 8.63 0.96 6.91
N GLY A 24 7.37 1.38 6.85
CA GLY A 24 6.26 0.55 6.41
C GLY A 24 5.42 1.32 5.40
N ILE A 25 4.93 0.65 4.36
CA ILE A 25 4.04 1.25 3.36
C ILE A 25 2.74 0.46 3.34
N GLU A 26 1.63 1.20 3.41
CA GLU A 26 0.26 0.72 3.27
C GLU A 26 -0.23 1.15 1.88
N GLN A 27 -0.14 0.23 0.90
CA GLN A 27 -0.48 0.54 -0.49
C GLN A 27 -1.91 0.15 -0.79
N GLU A 28 -2.75 1.15 -1.01
CA GLU A 28 -4.11 0.98 -1.53
C GLU A 28 -4.11 0.87 -3.06
N TYR A 29 -5.09 0.15 -3.59
CA TYR A 29 -5.31 -0.03 -5.02
C TYR A 29 -6.77 -0.42 -5.30
N THR A 30 -7.21 -0.23 -6.53
CA THR A 30 -8.55 -0.61 -6.98
C THR A 30 -8.46 -1.65 -8.07
N LEU A 31 -9.27 -2.71 -7.97
CA LEU A 31 -9.41 -3.72 -9.01
C LEU A 31 -10.48 -3.28 -10.01
N LEU A 32 -10.13 -3.31 -11.30
CA LEU A 32 -11.02 -2.91 -12.39
C LEU A 32 -11.16 -4.05 -13.39
N ASN A 33 -12.34 -4.15 -14.00
CA ASN A 33 -12.54 -4.95 -15.20
C ASN A 33 -11.78 -4.35 -16.40
N LEU A 34 -11.63 -5.08 -17.49
CA LEU A 34 -10.92 -4.63 -18.70
C LEU A 34 -11.54 -3.38 -19.37
N ASP A 35 -12.78 -3.05 -19.05
CA ASP A 35 -13.44 -1.82 -19.47
C ASP A 35 -13.33 -0.67 -18.47
N ASN A 36 -12.42 -0.78 -17.49
CA ASN A 36 -12.19 0.16 -16.40
C ASN A 36 -13.36 0.33 -15.42
N HIS A 37 -14.38 -0.54 -15.47
CA HIS A 37 -15.44 -0.55 -14.48
C HIS A 37 -14.95 -1.28 -13.20
N PRO A 38 -15.21 -0.76 -11.98
CA PRO A 38 -14.77 -1.43 -10.77
C PRO A 38 -15.27 -2.87 -10.66
N LEU A 39 -14.38 -3.78 -10.27
CA LEU A 39 -14.67 -5.20 -10.19
C LEU A 39 -15.82 -5.47 -9.22
N GLY A 40 -16.85 -6.19 -9.67
CA GLY A 40 -18.00 -6.56 -8.85
C GLY A 40 -19.05 -5.46 -8.64
N TRP A 41 -18.83 -4.25 -9.15
CA TRP A 41 -19.84 -3.20 -9.08
C TRP A 41 -21.02 -3.48 -10.04
N PRO A 42 -22.24 -3.05 -9.69
CA PRO A 42 -23.42 -3.16 -10.58
C PRO A 42 -23.19 -2.40 -11.90
N ARG A 43 -23.56 -2.99 -13.04
CA ARG A 43 -23.38 -2.36 -14.35
C ARG A 43 -24.34 -1.20 -14.63
N GLY A 44 -25.49 -1.18 -13.98
CA GLY A 44 -26.53 -0.16 -14.18
C GLY A 44 -26.69 0.81 -13.03
N GLY A 45 -25.67 0.95 -12.17
CA GLY A 45 -25.77 1.80 -10.99
C GLY A 45 -24.51 1.73 -10.10
N TYR A 46 -24.69 2.05 -8.84
CA TYR A 46 -23.65 2.05 -7.84
C TYR A 46 -23.90 0.97 -6.78
N PRO A 47 -22.85 0.49 -6.09
CA PRO A 47 -23.03 -0.35 -4.92
C PRO A 47 -23.74 0.43 -3.80
N GLY A 48 -24.14 -0.25 -2.74
CA GLY A 48 -24.67 0.40 -1.53
C GLY A 48 -23.66 1.37 -0.91
N PRO A 49 -24.13 2.25 -0.01
CA PRO A 49 -23.27 3.23 0.68
C PRO A 49 -22.05 2.58 1.34
N GLN A 50 -20.91 3.28 1.33
CA GLN A 50 -19.70 2.87 2.03
C GLN A 50 -19.94 2.74 3.53
N GLY A 51 -19.20 1.84 4.16
CA GLY A 51 -19.28 1.52 5.58
C GLY A 51 -19.12 0.02 5.86
N PRO A 52 -19.91 -0.88 5.24
CA PRO A 52 -19.85 -2.31 5.56
C PRO A 52 -18.74 -3.09 4.83
N TYR A 53 -17.96 -2.45 3.97
CA TYR A 53 -16.95 -3.11 3.12
C TYR A 53 -15.54 -3.10 3.74
N TYR A 54 -15.22 -2.10 4.53
CA TYR A 54 -13.92 -1.96 5.17
C TYR A 54 -13.60 -3.17 6.05
N CYS A 55 -12.45 -3.78 5.82
CA CYS A 55 -12.05 -5.05 6.42
C CYS A 55 -13.09 -6.17 6.26
N GLY A 56 -13.91 -6.09 5.23
CA GLY A 56 -15.06 -6.96 5.01
C GLY A 56 -14.68 -8.40 4.70
N VAL A 57 -15.53 -9.31 5.12
CA VAL A 57 -15.46 -10.74 4.82
C VAL A 57 -16.83 -11.20 4.31
N GLY A 58 -16.82 -11.97 3.23
CA GLY A 58 -18.02 -12.51 2.58
C GLY A 58 -18.19 -12.02 1.15
N ALA A 59 -18.79 -12.85 0.31
CA ALA A 59 -18.98 -12.58 -1.12
C ALA A 59 -19.88 -11.36 -1.42
N ASN A 60 -20.66 -10.93 -0.44
CA ASN A 60 -21.50 -9.74 -0.53
C ASN A 60 -20.82 -8.46 -0.01
N LYS A 61 -19.55 -8.56 0.41
CA LYS A 61 -18.78 -7.46 0.99
C LYS A 61 -17.55 -7.09 0.18
N VAL A 62 -16.86 -8.08 -0.40
CA VAL A 62 -15.57 -7.88 -1.06
C VAL A 62 -15.51 -8.63 -2.38
N TYR A 63 -14.76 -8.08 -3.33
CA TYR A 63 -14.57 -8.63 -4.66
C TYR A 63 -13.08 -8.78 -4.94
N GLY A 64 -12.66 -9.93 -5.51
CA GLY A 64 -11.27 -10.18 -5.89
C GLY A 64 -10.36 -10.68 -4.77
N ARG A 65 -10.89 -11.26 -3.72
CA ARG A 65 -10.06 -11.85 -2.63
C ARG A 65 -9.09 -12.93 -3.13
N ASP A 66 -9.46 -13.71 -4.11
CA ASP A 66 -8.61 -14.71 -4.74
C ASP A 66 -7.35 -14.09 -5.38
N ILE A 67 -7.48 -12.94 -6.02
CA ILE A 67 -6.36 -12.13 -6.54
C ILE A 67 -5.47 -11.66 -5.39
N VAL A 68 -6.05 -11.12 -4.34
CA VAL A 68 -5.35 -10.62 -3.14
C VAL A 68 -4.57 -11.73 -2.47
N GLU A 69 -5.18 -12.90 -2.28
CA GLU A 69 -4.53 -14.07 -1.67
C GLU A 69 -3.42 -14.65 -2.55
N ALA A 70 -3.61 -14.69 -3.87
CA ALA A 70 -2.57 -15.11 -4.81
C ALA A 70 -1.37 -14.15 -4.77
N HIS A 71 -1.62 -12.86 -4.77
CA HIS A 71 -0.59 -11.83 -4.61
C HIS A 71 0.16 -11.94 -3.29
N TYR A 72 -0.56 -12.10 -2.18
CA TYR A 72 0.06 -12.27 -0.85
C TYR A 72 1.02 -13.46 -0.82
N LYS A 73 0.59 -14.61 -1.34
CA LYS A 73 1.42 -15.82 -1.44
C LYS A 73 2.62 -15.62 -2.35
N ALA A 74 2.45 -14.96 -3.49
CA ALA A 74 3.55 -14.64 -4.41
C ALA A 74 4.60 -13.73 -3.75
N CYS A 75 4.17 -12.73 -3.00
CA CYS A 75 5.05 -11.85 -2.23
C CYS A 75 5.85 -12.63 -1.18
N LEU A 76 5.20 -13.51 -0.41
CA LEU A 76 5.88 -14.37 0.57
C LEU A 76 6.91 -15.29 -0.10
N TYR A 77 6.54 -15.92 -1.22
CA TYR A 77 7.44 -16.78 -1.98
C TYR A 77 8.66 -16.02 -2.53
N ALA A 78 8.46 -14.80 -2.97
CA ALA A 78 9.52 -13.92 -3.47
C ALA A 78 10.42 -13.33 -2.35
N GLY A 79 10.12 -13.59 -1.08
CA GLY A 79 10.87 -13.04 0.05
C GLY A 79 10.58 -11.58 0.36
N ILE A 80 9.45 -11.06 -0.13
CA ILE A 80 9.00 -9.70 0.20
C ILE A 80 8.46 -9.70 1.65
N THR A 81 8.84 -8.69 2.40
CA THR A 81 8.33 -8.45 3.77
C THR A 81 6.90 -7.88 3.70
N ILE A 82 5.97 -8.69 3.20
CA ILE A 82 4.55 -8.36 3.23
C ILE A 82 3.99 -8.73 4.60
N SER A 83 3.28 -7.81 5.25
CA SER A 83 2.78 -7.96 6.62
C SER A 83 1.28 -8.16 6.70
N GLY A 84 0.53 -7.79 5.68
CA GLY A 84 -0.90 -8.02 5.67
C GLY A 84 -1.59 -7.52 4.42
N THR A 85 -2.90 -7.79 4.38
CA THR A 85 -3.84 -7.30 3.36
C THR A 85 -5.19 -7.04 4.01
N ASN A 86 -5.93 -6.07 3.51
CA ASN A 86 -7.32 -5.83 3.91
C ASN A 86 -8.13 -5.26 2.75
N ALA A 87 -9.43 -5.51 2.80
CA ALA A 87 -10.39 -4.81 1.96
C ALA A 87 -10.54 -3.36 2.45
N GLU A 88 -10.64 -2.43 1.51
CA GLU A 88 -10.77 -1.01 1.77
C GLU A 88 -12.22 -0.53 1.82
N VAL A 89 -12.41 0.78 2.07
CA VAL A 89 -13.72 1.40 2.31
C VAL A 89 -14.61 1.31 1.06
N MET A 90 -14.04 1.46 -0.13
CA MET A 90 -14.76 1.34 -1.39
C MET A 90 -14.79 -0.13 -1.84
N PRO A 91 -15.95 -0.65 -2.28
CA PRO A 91 -15.99 -1.99 -2.89
C PRO A 91 -15.03 -2.09 -4.08
N SER A 92 -14.31 -3.20 -4.21
CA SER A 92 -13.25 -3.42 -5.19
C SER A 92 -11.91 -2.74 -4.86
N GLN A 93 -11.83 -2.01 -3.77
CA GLN A 93 -10.61 -1.42 -3.26
C GLN A 93 -9.99 -2.32 -2.19
N TRP A 94 -8.66 -2.43 -2.25
CA TRP A 94 -7.84 -3.26 -1.39
C TRP A 94 -6.59 -2.53 -0.96
N GLU A 95 -5.99 -3.03 0.09
CA GLU A 95 -4.69 -2.57 0.59
C GLU A 95 -3.77 -3.76 0.85
N PHE A 96 -2.48 -3.60 0.58
CA PHE A 96 -1.44 -4.49 1.10
C PHE A 96 -0.40 -3.68 1.87
N GLN A 97 0.14 -4.26 2.94
CA GLN A 97 1.15 -3.64 3.76
C GLN A 97 2.51 -4.32 3.55
N VAL A 98 3.53 -3.52 3.28
CA VAL A 98 4.93 -3.95 3.17
C VAL A 98 5.73 -3.34 4.31
N GLY A 99 6.50 -4.15 5.00
CA GLY A 99 7.35 -3.73 6.10
C GLY A 99 6.99 -4.38 7.44
N PRO A 100 7.67 -3.96 8.51
CA PRO A 100 8.73 -2.95 8.50
C PRO A 100 9.99 -3.44 7.77
N CYS A 101 10.59 -2.56 6.97
CA CYS A 101 11.87 -2.79 6.30
C CYS A 101 12.86 -1.71 6.71
N GLU A 102 14.14 -2.06 6.81
CA GLU A 102 15.20 -1.10 7.11
C GLU A 102 15.74 -0.46 5.82
N GLY A 103 15.83 0.85 5.82
CA GLY A 103 16.52 1.60 4.79
C GLY A 103 15.93 1.41 3.38
N ILE A 104 16.81 1.06 2.44
CA ILE A 104 16.47 0.97 1.01
C ILE A 104 15.51 -0.18 0.67
N ASP A 105 15.47 -1.23 1.48
CA ASP A 105 14.69 -2.43 1.23
C ASP A 105 13.18 -2.13 1.12
N MET A 106 12.73 -1.08 1.80
CA MET A 106 11.33 -0.66 1.73
C MET A 106 10.87 -0.38 0.29
N GLY A 107 11.64 0.44 -0.43
CA GLY A 107 11.35 0.79 -1.82
C GLY A 107 11.44 -0.42 -2.76
N ASP A 108 12.46 -1.25 -2.58
CA ASP A 108 12.66 -2.45 -3.39
C ASP A 108 11.51 -3.45 -3.21
N HIS A 109 11.10 -3.70 -1.97
CA HIS A 109 9.97 -4.60 -1.66
C HIS A 109 8.64 -4.05 -2.17
N LEU A 110 8.38 -2.74 -2.00
CA LEU A 110 7.16 -2.13 -2.50
C LEU A 110 7.03 -2.25 -4.02
N TRP A 111 8.07 -1.90 -4.76
CA TRP A 111 8.02 -1.93 -6.23
C TRP A 111 7.90 -3.35 -6.77
N MET A 112 8.56 -4.32 -6.12
CA MET A 112 8.39 -5.72 -6.48
C MET A 112 6.98 -6.22 -6.16
N ALA A 113 6.41 -5.84 -5.01
CA ALA A 113 5.03 -6.16 -4.66
C ALA A 113 4.02 -5.59 -5.68
N ARG A 114 4.20 -4.33 -6.12
CA ARG A 114 3.39 -3.72 -7.19
C ARG A 114 3.50 -4.48 -8.52
N PHE A 115 4.71 -4.88 -8.90
CA PHE A 115 4.93 -5.66 -10.11
C PHE A 115 4.22 -7.01 -10.05
N LEU A 116 4.40 -7.76 -8.95
CA LEU A 116 3.75 -9.05 -8.75
C LEU A 116 2.22 -8.93 -8.74
N LEU A 117 1.68 -7.88 -8.15
CA LEU A 117 0.23 -7.65 -8.14
C LEU A 117 -0.33 -7.50 -9.56
N ASN A 118 0.33 -6.69 -10.39
CA ASN A 118 -0.07 -6.54 -11.79
C ASN A 118 0.03 -7.86 -12.56
N GLN A 119 1.12 -8.62 -12.38
CA GLN A 119 1.34 -9.89 -13.05
C GLN A 119 0.29 -10.94 -12.62
N ILE A 120 -0.03 -11.03 -11.33
CA ILE A 120 -1.09 -11.91 -10.84
C ILE A 120 -2.45 -11.49 -11.41
N ALA A 121 -2.75 -10.19 -11.41
CA ALA A 121 -4.03 -9.69 -11.92
C ALA A 121 -4.25 -10.01 -13.42
N GLU A 122 -3.18 -10.09 -14.22
CA GLU A 122 -3.25 -10.54 -15.62
C GLU A 122 -3.86 -11.95 -15.74
N GLU A 123 -3.50 -12.87 -14.85
CA GLU A 123 -4.02 -14.24 -14.86
C GLU A 123 -5.53 -14.28 -14.61
N PHE A 124 -6.07 -13.30 -13.89
CA PHE A 124 -7.49 -13.16 -13.59
C PHE A 124 -8.23 -12.26 -14.59
N GLY A 125 -7.54 -11.68 -15.56
CA GLY A 125 -8.13 -10.73 -16.52
C GLY A 125 -8.62 -9.45 -15.85
N VAL A 126 -7.94 -8.96 -14.83
CA VAL A 126 -8.29 -7.79 -14.01
C VAL A 126 -7.17 -6.75 -14.08
N ILE A 127 -7.55 -5.48 -14.11
CA ILE A 127 -6.63 -4.34 -14.08
C ILE A 127 -6.43 -3.89 -12.62
N VAL A 128 -5.20 -3.60 -12.26
CA VAL A 128 -4.85 -2.95 -10.99
C VAL A 128 -4.66 -1.45 -11.23
N SER A 129 -5.40 -0.62 -10.52
CA SER A 129 -5.24 0.83 -10.55
C SER A 129 -4.67 1.33 -9.22
N PHE A 130 -3.58 2.08 -9.31
CA PHE A 130 -3.01 2.85 -8.20
C PHE A 130 -3.40 4.33 -8.27
N ASP A 131 -4.41 4.66 -9.07
CA ASP A 131 -4.94 6.03 -9.16
C ASP A 131 -5.48 6.46 -7.80
N PRO A 132 -5.06 7.63 -7.29
CA PRO A 132 -5.51 8.11 -5.96
C PRO A 132 -7.01 8.44 -5.91
N LYS A 133 -7.67 8.66 -7.05
CA LYS A 133 -9.12 8.91 -7.12
C LYS A 133 -9.73 8.24 -8.36
N PRO A 134 -9.81 6.89 -8.38
CA PRO A 134 -10.21 6.15 -9.58
C PRO A 134 -11.67 6.36 -9.96
N ILE A 135 -12.53 6.71 -9.00
CA ILE A 135 -13.96 6.94 -9.21
C ILE A 135 -14.33 8.32 -8.67
N GLU A 136 -14.96 9.12 -9.52
CA GLU A 136 -15.45 10.45 -9.15
C GLU A 136 -16.63 10.38 -8.16
N GLY A 137 -16.83 11.45 -7.42
CA GLY A 137 -17.91 11.57 -6.43
C GLY A 137 -17.47 11.21 -5.02
N ASP A 138 -18.44 10.89 -4.18
CA ASP A 138 -18.22 10.61 -2.74
C ASP A 138 -17.80 9.14 -2.50
N TRP A 139 -16.78 8.69 -3.25
CA TRP A 139 -16.16 7.39 -3.09
C TRP A 139 -14.75 7.53 -2.51
N ASN A 140 -14.30 6.51 -1.76
CA ASN A 140 -12.98 6.52 -1.13
C ASN A 140 -11.86 6.74 -2.15
N GLY A 141 -10.89 7.56 -1.76
CA GLY A 141 -9.62 7.68 -2.47
C GLY A 141 -8.68 6.53 -2.14
N ALA A 142 -7.56 6.45 -2.83
CA ALA A 142 -6.51 5.48 -2.61
C ALA A 142 -5.16 6.19 -2.39
N GLY A 143 -4.38 5.72 -1.43
CA GLY A 143 -3.10 6.31 -1.08
C GLY A 143 -1.99 5.27 -0.91
N ALA A 144 -0.85 5.75 -0.46
CA ALA A 144 0.25 4.93 0.00
C ALA A 144 0.81 5.58 1.27
N HIS A 145 0.27 5.22 2.43
CA HIS A 145 0.74 5.72 3.71
C HIS A 145 2.16 5.21 3.99
N CYS A 146 3.04 6.13 4.37
CA CYS A 146 4.41 5.80 4.75
C CYS A 146 4.57 5.96 6.26
N ASN A 147 4.85 4.86 6.93
CA ASN A 147 5.20 4.82 8.35
C ASN A 147 6.71 4.85 8.49
N PHE A 148 7.21 5.58 9.47
CA PHE A 148 8.64 5.77 9.70
C PHE A 148 8.99 5.73 11.17
N SER A 149 10.14 5.11 11.50
CA SER A 149 10.72 5.22 12.82
C SER A 149 12.24 5.03 12.81
N THR A 150 12.92 5.68 13.74
CA THR A 150 14.32 5.38 14.09
C THR A 150 14.36 4.49 15.32
N GLU A 151 15.52 3.90 15.63
CA GLU A 151 15.67 3.09 16.84
C GLU A 151 15.28 3.84 18.13
N PRO A 152 15.70 5.11 18.35
CA PRO A 152 15.27 5.86 19.53
C PRO A 152 13.76 6.06 19.66
N MET A 153 13.03 6.08 18.56
CA MET A 153 11.54 6.20 18.57
C MET A 153 10.85 4.91 19.04
N ARG A 154 11.50 3.75 18.81
CA ARG A 154 10.94 2.42 19.11
C ARG A 154 11.18 1.92 20.54
N ILE A 155 12.06 2.56 21.29
CA ILE A 155 12.39 2.15 22.67
C ILE A 155 11.54 2.90 23.70
N LYS A 156 11.60 2.45 24.95
CA LYS A 156 10.90 3.09 26.06
C LYS A 156 11.31 4.57 26.20
N GLY A 157 10.34 5.46 26.20
CA GLY A 157 10.55 6.91 26.24
C GLY A 157 10.77 7.55 24.88
N GLY A 158 10.54 6.82 23.77
CA GLY A 158 10.74 7.29 22.40
C GLY A 158 9.81 8.41 21.94
N LEU A 159 8.72 8.70 22.66
CA LEU A 159 7.75 9.73 22.28
C LEU A 159 8.39 11.10 21.97
N LYS A 160 9.37 11.52 22.78
CA LYS A 160 10.09 12.78 22.55
C LYS A 160 10.79 12.83 21.18
N HIS A 161 11.34 11.72 20.72
CA HIS A 161 11.98 11.64 19.40
C HIS A 161 10.97 11.65 18.25
N ILE A 162 9.76 11.14 18.48
CA ILE A 162 8.64 11.24 17.53
C ILE A 162 8.18 12.69 17.43
N GLU A 163 8.05 13.39 18.56
CA GLU A 163 7.67 14.80 18.60
C GLU A 163 8.69 15.70 17.92
N GLU A 164 9.98 15.45 18.14
CA GLU A 164 11.08 16.13 17.47
C GLU A 164 11.01 15.93 15.95
N ALA A 165 10.87 14.70 15.45
CA ALA A 165 10.77 14.39 14.03
C ALA A 165 9.55 15.06 13.37
N ARG A 166 8.39 15.01 14.03
CA ARG A 166 7.19 15.72 13.56
C ARG A 166 7.37 17.24 13.47
N SER A 167 8.13 17.81 14.41
CA SER A 167 8.43 19.23 14.40
C SER A 167 9.30 19.62 13.23
N GLU A 168 10.29 18.80 12.88
CA GLU A 168 11.18 19.04 11.74
C GLU A 168 10.43 18.89 10.40
N GLU A 169 9.58 17.88 10.24
CA GLU A 169 8.77 17.69 9.04
C GLU A 169 7.90 18.91 8.76
N ARG A 170 7.26 19.49 9.78
CA ARG A 170 6.43 20.71 9.66
C ARG A 170 7.19 21.96 9.26
N ARG A 171 8.52 21.98 9.39
CA ARG A 171 9.36 23.13 8.98
C ARG A 171 9.80 23.05 7.53
N VAL A 172 9.78 21.84 6.95
CA VAL A 172 10.27 21.56 5.58
C VAL A 172 9.12 21.48 4.58
N GLY A 173 7.90 21.24 5.04
CA GLY A 173 6.68 21.09 4.22
C GLY A 173 6.00 22.39 3.83
#